data_6863daef5cacd52d562a003605f9b6e9
#
_entry.id   6863daef5cacd52d562a003605f9b6e9
#
_cell.length_a   1.000
_cell.length_b   1.000
_cell.length_c   1.000
_cell.angle_alpha   90.00
_cell.angle_beta   90.00
_cell.angle_gamma   90.00
#
_symmetry.space_group_name_H-M   'P 1'
#
loop_
_entity.id
_entity.type
_entity.pdbx_description
1 polymer ?
#
loop_
_entity_poly.entity_id
_entity_poly.type
_entity_poly.pdbx_seq_one_letter_code
_entity_poly.pdbx_strand_id
1 'polypeptide(L)'
;AHKTGAAFEGGHIIHGAANAMYLPKVIKYNAKNEEAAKRYAEIADFIHLGGNTTEEKIDKLIELLRKMNDELNIPHCIKHYGEGGLPAEEGIVPEDEFLKKLPEIAANAILDACTGSNPRQPNQEEMEKLLKCCYYDTEVDF
;
A
#
# COMPACT_ATOMS: atom_id res chain seq x y z
N ALA A 1 3.88 -1.16 -6.36
CA ALA A 1 5.18 -1.73 -5.98
C ALA A 1 6.21 -1.66 -7.12
N HIS A 2 5.94 -2.18 -8.32
CA HIS A 2 6.90 -2.21 -9.44
C HIS A 2 7.55 -0.85 -9.73
N LYS A 3 6.76 0.22 -9.75
CA LYS A 3 7.22 1.55 -10.19
C LYS A 3 7.89 2.37 -9.09
N THR A 4 7.88 1.90 -7.85
CA THR A 4 8.59 2.54 -6.73
C THR A 4 9.93 1.88 -6.41
N GLY A 5 10.14 0.63 -6.80
CA GLY A 5 11.32 -0.15 -6.42
C GLY A 5 12.65 0.49 -6.77
N ALA A 6 12.78 1.01 -7.99
CA ALA A 6 13.99 1.64 -8.51
C ALA A 6 13.79 3.11 -8.91
N ALA A 7 12.76 3.77 -8.38
CA ALA A 7 12.42 5.15 -8.76
C ALA A 7 13.31 6.20 -8.09
N PHE A 8 13.96 5.86 -6.98
CA PHE A 8 14.65 6.80 -6.11
C PHE A 8 16.17 6.63 -6.17
N GLU A 9 16.89 7.74 -6.12
CA GLU A 9 18.34 7.76 -6.23
C GLU A 9 19.03 7.21 -4.98
N GLY A 10 18.42 7.40 -3.81
CA GLY A 10 18.95 6.99 -2.51
C GLY A 10 18.94 5.51 -2.23
N GLY A 11 18.32 4.68 -3.07
CA GLY A 11 18.30 3.24 -2.90
C GLY A 11 17.02 2.57 -3.39
N HIS A 12 17.08 1.24 -3.46
CA HIS A 12 15.97 0.43 -3.89
C HIS A 12 15.02 0.09 -2.75
N ILE A 13 13.71 0.20 -3.00
CA ILE A 13 12.71 -0.43 -2.15
C ILE A 13 12.54 -1.87 -2.65
N ILE A 14 12.85 -2.84 -1.81
CA ILE A 14 12.71 -4.26 -2.13
C ILE A 14 11.26 -4.57 -2.47
N HIS A 15 11.02 -5.25 -3.59
CA HIS A 15 9.68 -5.47 -4.15
C HIS A 15 8.73 -6.14 -3.17
N GLY A 16 9.18 -7.17 -2.44
CA GLY A 16 8.37 -7.85 -1.43
C GLY A 16 7.99 -6.93 -0.25
N ALA A 17 8.92 -6.10 0.22
CA ALA A 17 8.66 -5.11 1.25
C ALA A 17 7.67 -4.02 0.77
N ALA A 18 7.82 -3.55 -0.47
CA ALA A 18 6.87 -2.62 -1.08
C ALA A 18 5.47 -3.21 -1.15
N ASN A 19 5.33 -4.46 -1.59
CA ASN A 19 4.04 -5.16 -1.59
C ASN A 19 3.43 -5.24 -0.19
N ALA A 20 4.21 -5.61 0.81
CA ALA A 20 3.75 -5.72 2.19
C ALA A 20 3.30 -4.36 2.77
N MET A 21 4.05 -3.30 2.51
CA MET A 21 3.70 -1.94 2.97
C MET A 21 2.45 -1.39 2.28
N TYR A 22 2.29 -1.65 0.98
CA TYR A 22 1.20 -1.05 0.21
C TYR A 22 -0.10 -1.83 0.28
N LEU A 23 -0.05 -3.14 0.54
CA LEU A 23 -1.23 -4.00 0.55
C LEU A 23 -2.37 -3.50 1.46
N PRO A 24 -2.13 -3.07 2.71
CA PRO A 24 -3.19 -2.52 3.55
C PRO A 24 -3.89 -1.31 2.92
N LYS A 25 -3.14 -0.43 2.27
CA LYS A 25 -3.67 0.76 1.59
C LYS A 25 -4.48 0.40 0.34
N VAL A 26 -3.97 -0.55 -0.44
CA VAL A 26 -4.65 -1.03 -1.66
C VAL A 26 -5.95 -1.77 -1.31
N ILE A 27 -5.98 -2.57 -0.26
CA ILE A 27 -7.22 -3.22 0.21
C ILE A 27 -8.26 -2.16 0.56
N LYS A 28 -7.89 -1.13 1.31
CA LYS A 28 -8.82 -0.04 1.69
C LYS A 28 -9.33 0.72 0.46
N TYR A 29 -8.46 1.01 -0.50
CA TYR A 29 -8.83 1.62 -1.77
C TYR A 29 -9.81 0.75 -2.57
N ASN A 30 -9.50 -0.53 -2.74
CA ASN A 30 -10.31 -1.47 -3.50
C ASN A 30 -11.65 -1.78 -2.82
N ALA A 31 -11.76 -1.64 -1.50
CA ALA A 31 -12.96 -1.92 -0.73
C ALA A 31 -14.16 -1.01 -1.08
N LYS A 32 -13.96 0.07 -1.82
CA LYS A 32 -15.06 0.84 -2.41
C LYS A 32 -15.73 0.15 -3.59
N ASN A 33 -15.09 -0.84 -4.19
CA ASN A 33 -15.73 -1.76 -5.11
C ASN A 33 -16.43 -2.86 -4.31
N GLU A 34 -17.74 -3.00 -4.49
CA GLU A 34 -18.58 -3.91 -3.68
C GLU A 34 -18.14 -5.38 -3.79
N GLU A 35 -17.78 -5.84 -4.98
CA GLU A 35 -17.30 -7.22 -5.16
C GLU A 35 -15.96 -7.46 -4.49
N ALA A 36 -15.03 -6.52 -4.59
CA ALA A 36 -13.75 -6.59 -3.90
C ALA A 36 -13.95 -6.60 -2.38
N ALA A 37 -14.79 -5.71 -1.85
CA ALA A 37 -15.12 -5.67 -0.44
C ALA A 37 -15.68 -7.00 0.07
N LYS A 38 -16.60 -7.61 -0.69
CA LYS A 38 -17.17 -8.93 -0.38
C LYS A 38 -16.08 -10.00 -0.34
N ARG A 39 -15.17 -10.01 -1.29
CA ARG A 39 -14.06 -10.99 -1.33
C ARG A 39 -13.12 -10.84 -0.14
N TYR A 40 -12.78 -9.60 0.24
CA TYR A 40 -11.96 -9.36 1.44
C TYR A 40 -12.67 -9.83 2.72
N ALA A 41 -13.97 -9.58 2.83
CA ALA A 41 -14.76 -10.09 3.95
C ALA A 41 -14.81 -11.62 4.00
N GLU A 42 -14.95 -12.29 2.85
CA GLU A 42 -14.90 -13.76 2.75
C GLU A 42 -13.53 -14.31 3.21
N ILE A 43 -12.43 -13.63 2.88
CA ILE A 43 -11.08 -13.99 3.36
C ILE A 43 -11.03 -13.88 4.89
N ALA A 44 -11.52 -12.78 5.46
CA ALA A 44 -11.56 -12.58 6.90
C ALA A 44 -12.39 -13.67 7.62
N ASP A 45 -13.52 -14.05 7.05
CA ASP A 45 -14.36 -15.14 7.56
C ASP A 45 -13.64 -16.50 7.47
N PHE A 46 -12.97 -16.76 6.37
CA PHE A 46 -12.23 -18.00 6.14
C PHE A 46 -11.13 -18.24 7.17
N ILE A 47 -10.45 -17.19 7.59
CA ILE A 47 -9.38 -17.25 8.61
C ILE A 47 -9.88 -16.88 10.02
N HIS A 48 -11.19 -16.78 10.22
CA HIS A 48 -11.84 -16.59 11.52
C HIS A 48 -11.42 -15.29 12.27
N LEU A 49 -11.28 -14.18 11.55
CA LEU A 49 -10.92 -12.90 12.17
C LEU A 49 -12.08 -12.28 12.98
N GLY A 50 -13.33 -12.65 12.69
CA GLY A 50 -14.50 -12.06 13.31
C GLY A 50 -14.93 -10.75 12.61
N GLY A 51 -15.82 -10.01 13.28
CA GLY A 51 -16.48 -8.83 12.72
C GLY A 51 -17.93 -9.14 12.31
N ASN A 52 -18.80 -8.15 12.43
CA ASN A 52 -20.23 -8.30 12.15
C ASN A 52 -20.64 -7.71 10.79
N THR A 53 -19.88 -6.73 10.30
CA THR A 53 -20.12 -6.08 9.02
C THR A 53 -18.96 -6.32 8.06
N THR A 54 -19.21 -6.14 6.77
CA THR A 54 -18.16 -6.23 5.74
C THR A 54 -17.00 -5.26 6.06
N GLU A 55 -17.30 -4.05 6.48
CA GLU A 55 -16.31 -3.04 6.84
C GLU A 55 -15.46 -3.48 8.04
N GLU A 56 -16.08 -3.96 9.10
CA GLU A 56 -15.37 -4.49 10.28
C GLU A 56 -14.44 -5.66 9.92
N LYS A 57 -14.89 -6.56 9.05
CA LYS A 57 -14.08 -7.69 8.58
C LYS A 57 -12.87 -7.24 7.79
N ILE A 58 -13.04 -6.25 6.94
CA ILE A 58 -11.93 -5.65 6.17
C ILE A 58 -10.94 -4.95 7.09
N ASP A 59 -11.42 -4.19 8.07
CA ASP A 59 -10.55 -3.52 9.03
C ASP A 59 -9.73 -4.54 9.84
N LYS A 60 -10.32 -5.64 10.24
CA LYS A 60 -9.60 -6.75 10.92
C LYS A 60 -8.57 -7.43 10.01
N LEU A 61 -8.87 -7.59 8.73
CA LEU A 61 -7.90 -8.11 7.75
C LEU A 61 -6.70 -7.16 7.60
N ILE A 62 -6.94 -5.87 7.49
CA ILE A 62 -5.89 -4.84 7.41
C ILE A 62 -5.05 -4.84 8.70
N GLU A 63 -5.67 -4.89 9.86
CA GLU A 63 -5.00 -4.97 11.15
C GLU A 63 -4.09 -6.20 11.25
N LEU A 64 -4.57 -7.37 10.81
CA LEU A 64 -3.76 -8.59 10.76
C LEU A 64 -2.52 -8.41 9.87
N LEU A 65 -2.68 -7.85 8.68
CA LEU A 65 -1.55 -7.63 7.75
C LEU A 65 -0.52 -6.66 8.33
N ARG A 66 -0.97 -5.60 8.98
CA ARG A 66 -0.07 -4.65 9.65
C ARG A 66 0.66 -5.29 10.82
N LYS A 67 0.00 -6.14 11.60
CA LYS A 67 0.61 -6.91 12.66
C LYS A 67 1.67 -7.88 12.14
N MET A 68 1.38 -8.57 11.04
CA MET A 68 2.37 -9.45 10.39
C MET A 68 3.59 -8.66 9.92
N ASN A 69 3.40 -7.47 9.37
CA ASN A 69 4.50 -6.60 8.98
C ASN A 69 5.36 -6.20 10.19
N ASP A 70 4.76 -5.88 11.34
CA ASP A 70 5.48 -5.59 12.57
C ASP A 70 6.30 -6.79 13.05
N GLU A 71 5.71 -7.97 13.06
CA GLU A 71 6.39 -9.21 13.46
C GLU A 71 7.55 -9.59 12.54
N LEU A 72 7.45 -9.26 11.25
CA LEU A 72 8.48 -9.47 10.24
C LEU A 72 9.49 -8.31 10.15
N ASN A 73 9.33 -7.29 11.00
CA ASN A 73 10.16 -6.09 11.01
C ASN A 73 10.16 -5.34 9.66
N ILE A 74 8.99 -5.29 9.00
CA ILE A 74 8.75 -4.53 7.78
C ILE A 74 8.22 -3.15 8.16
N PRO A 75 8.79 -2.05 7.64
CA PRO A 75 8.27 -0.70 7.88
C PRO A 75 6.80 -0.56 7.45
N HIS A 76 6.05 0.34 8.10
CA HIS A 76 4.66 0.60 7.73
C HIS A 76 4.51 1.44 6.45
N CYS A 77 5.52 2.22 6.10
CA CYS A 77 5.45 3.18 5.00
C CYS A 77 6.84 3.50 4.44
N ILE A 78 6.86 4.12 3.27
CA ILE A 78 8.10 4.50 2.58
C ILE A 78 8.94 5.48 3.41
N LYS A 79 8.30 6.41 4.11
CA LYS A 79 8.99 7.40 4.96
C LYS A 79 9.89 6.76 6.01
N HIS A 80 9.51 5.59 6.50
CA HIS A 80 10.24 4.83 7.52
C HIS A 80 10.97 3.60 6.99
N TYR A 81 11.07 3.48 5.66
CA TYR A 81 11.82 2.42 5.01
C TYR A 81 13.31 2.76 5.00
N GLY A 82 14.05 2.21 5.94
CA GLY A 82 15.46 2.49 6.15
C GLY A 82 16.39 1.61 5.32
N GLU A 83 17.68 1.77 5.58
CA GLU A 83 18.73 0.98 4.94
C GLU A 83 18.52 -0.53 5.17
N GLY A 84 18.71 -1.30 4.12
CA GLY A 84 18.47 -2.75 4.16
C GLY A 84 17.01 -3.16 4.31
N GLY A 85 16.06 -2.21 4.20
CA GLY A 85 14.63 -2.47 4.33
C GLY A 85 14.14 -2.55 5.77
N LEU A 86 14.95 -2.15 6.74
CA LEU A 86 14.58 -2.13 8.15
C LEU A 86 13.82 -0.85 8.53
N PRO A 87 12.93 -0.90 9.53
CA PRO A 87 12.28 0.30 10.04
C PRO A 87 13.30 1.31 10.57
N ALA A 88 13.14 2.57 10.19
CA ALA A 88 13.98 3.69 10.61
C ALA A 88 13.14 4.93 10.89
N GLU A 89 13.64 5.85 11.71
CA GLU A 89 13.01 7.13 11.96
C GLU A 89 13.00 7.98 10.67
N GLU A 90 14.12 7.99 9.96
CA GLU A 90 14.25 8.56 8.62
C GLU A 90 14.57 7.45 7.62
N GLY A 91 13.76 7.35 6.57
CA GLY A 91 13.96 6.36 5.52
C GLY A 91 14.97 6.80 4.47
N ILE A 92 15.28 5.90 3.55
CA ILE A 92 16.21 6.14 2.43
C ILE A 92 15.60 6.99 1.30
N VAL A 93 14.31 7.29 1.36
CA VAL A 93 13.60 8.10 0.36
C VAL A 93 13.20 9.43 1.00
N PRO A 94 13.95 10.52 0.73
CA PRO A 94 13.59 11.84 1.22
C PRO A 94 12.24 12.33 0.67
N GLU A 95 11.52 13.11 1.46
CA GLU A 95 10.18 13.61 1.11
C GLU A 95 10.19 14.45 -0.17
N ASP A 96 11.17 15.33 -0.32
CA ASP A 96 11.33 16.19 -1.49
C ASP A 96 11.56 15.40 -2.78
N GLU A 97 12.39 14.35 -2.73
CA GLU A 97 12.59 13.44 -3.84
C GLU A 97 11.31 12.68 -4.18
N PHE A 98 10.60 12.16 -3.16
CA PHE A 98 9.34 11.48 -3.35
C PHE A 98 8.31 12.36 -4.04
N LEU A 99 8.09 13.58 -3.52
CA LEU A 99 7.13 14.52 -4.08
C LEU A 99 7.47 14.96 -5.50
N LYS A 100 8.75 15.13 -5.80
CA LYS A 100 9.23 15.47 -7.14
C LYS A 100 8.95 14.39 -8.16
N LYS A 101 9.13 13.13 -7.78
CA LYS A 101 8.95 11.97 -8.66
C LYS A 101 7.51 11.41 -8.67
N LEU A 102 6.68 11.83 -7.73
CA LEU A 102 5.33 11.31 -7.55
C LEU A 102 4.47 11.31 -8.82
N PRO A 103 4.38 12.40 -9.61
CA PRO A 103 3.54 12.40 -10.82
C PRO A 103 4.01 11.37 -11.86
N GLU A 104 5.31 11.23 -12.04
CA GLU A 104 5.90 10.26 -12.97
C GLU A 104 5.66 8.82 -12.51
N ILE A 105 5.89 8.54 -11.23
CA ILE A 105 5.64 7.22 -10.65
C ILE A 105 4.17 6.85 -10.77
N ALA A 106 3.25 7.77 -10.50
CA ALA A 106 1.82 7.54 -10.62
C ALA A 106 1.40 7.26 -12.06
N ALA A 107 1.88 8.03 -13.03
CA ALA A 107 1.61 7.80 -14.43
C ALA A 107 2.13 6.43 -14.90
N ASN A 108 3.34 6.08 -14.53
CA ASN A 108 3.93 4.77 -14.85
C ASN A 108 3.19 3.61 -14.18
N ALA A 109 2.70 3.81 -12.95
CA ALA A 109 1.92 2.81 -12.23
C ALA A 109 0.55 2.54 -12.90
N ILE A 110 -0.10 3.59 -13.42
CA ILE A 110 -1.36 3.45 -14.17
C ILE A 110 -1.14 2.65 -15.46
N LEU A 111 -0.03 2.86 -16.15
CA LEU A 111 0.32 2.16 -17.37
C LEU A 111 0.86 0.74 -17.14
N ASP A 112 1.12 0.37 -15.90
CA ASP A 112 1.59 -0.97 -15.56
C ASP A 112 0.51 -2.01 -15.86
N ALA A 113 0.90 -3.12 -16.50
CA ALA A 113 -0.02 -4.19 -16.88
C ALA A 113 -0.78 -4.77 -15.68
N CYS A 114 -0.16 -4.79 -14.49
CA CYS A 114 -0.79 -5.29 -13.28
C CYS A 114 -1.93 -4.37 -12.79
N THR A 115 -1.86 -3.07 -13.08
CA THR A 115 -2.91 -2.12 -12.69
C THR A 115 -4.20 -2.37 -13.45
N GLY A 116 -4.11 -2.80 -14.71
CA GLY A 116 -5.28 -3.12 -15.55
C GLY A 116 -6.19 -4.21 -14.98
N SER A 117 -5.67 -5.10 -14.15
CA SER A 117 -6.45 -6.17 -13.50
C SER A 117 -6.99 -5.78 -12.11
N ASN A 118 -6.69 -4.58 -11.62
CA ASN A 118 -7.18 -4.14 -10.32
C ASN A 118 -8.70 -3.90 -10.35
N PRO A 119 -9.47 -4.33 -9.34
CA PRO A 119 -10.93 -4.22 -9.36
C PRO A 119 -11.45 -2.78 -9.35
N ARG A 120 -10.65 -1.83 -8.87
CA ARG A 120 -10.93 -0.40 -8.93
C ARG A 120 -9.80 0.31 -9.67
N GLN A 121 -10.11 0.94 -10.82
CA GLN A 121 -9.10 1.59 -11.66
C GLN A 121 -8.84 3.02 -11.17
N PRO A 122 -7.62 3.34 -10.70
CA PRO A 122 -7.30 4.70 -10.28
C PRO A 122 -7.04 5.62 -11.48
N ASN A 123 -7.48 6.87 -11.37
CA ASN A 123 -6.99 7.93 -12.23
C ASN A 123 -5.66 8.49 -11.68
N GLN A 124 -5.08 9.49 -12.38
CA GLN A 124 -3.80 10.09 -11.98
C GLN A 124 -3.84 10.67 -10.55
N GLU A 125 -4.89 11.42 -10.23
CA GLU A 125 -5.06 12.06 -8.92
C GLU A 125 -5.20 11.02 -7.80
N GLU A 126 -6.01 10.00 -8.01
CA GLU A 126 -6.20 8.90 -7.04
C GLU A 126 -4.92 8.10 -6.84
N MET A 127 -4.15 7.83 -7.91
CA MET A 127 -2.88 7.13 -7.81
C MET A 127 -1.85 7.93 -7.02
N GLU A 128 -1.78 9.25 -7.24
CA GLU A 128 -0.91 10.12 -6.45
C GLU A 128 -1.31 10.16 -4.98
N LYS A 129 -2.60 10.26 -4.68
CA LYS A 129 -3.13 10.18 -3.30
C LYS A 129 -2.80 8.85 -2.65
N LEU A 130 -2.98 7.75 -3.37
CA LEU A 130 -2.69 6.41 -2.86
C LEU A 130 -1.19 6.23 -2.55
N LEU A 131 -0.32 6.71 -3.43
CA LEU A 131 1.13 6.71 -3.20
C LEU A 131 1.53 7.58 -2.01
N LYS A 132 0.87 8.72 -1.81
CA LYS A 132 1.07 9.54 -0.59
C LYS A 132 0.65 8.80 0.67
N CYS A 133 -0.47 8.08 0.65
CA CYS A 133 -0.87 7.23 1.77
C CYS A 133 0.19 6.15 2.09
N CYS A 134 0.82 5.59 1.06
CA CYS A 134 1.92 4.63 1.23
C CYS A 134 3.20 5.27 1.75
N TYR A 135 3.45 6.55 1.42
CA TYR A 135 4.62 7.27 1.89
C TYR A 135 4.49 7.72 3.35
N TYR A 136 3.34 8.33 3.71
CA TYR A 136 3.12 8.95 5.02
C TYR A 136 2.42 8.04 6.04
N ASP A 137 1.96 6.87 5.64
CA ASP A 137 1.07 6.01 6.43
C ASP A 137 -0.27 6.68 6.81
N THR A 138 -0.83 7.44 5.91
CA THR A 138 -2.14 8.08 6.10
C THR A 138 -3.29 7.18 5.64
N GLU A 139 -4.49 7.46 6.13
CA GLU A 139 -5.71 6.73 5.79
C GLU A 139 -6.11 6.93 4.33
N VAL A 140 -6.63 5.86 3.71
CA VAL A 140 -7.26 5.91 2.39
C VAL A 140 -8.75 6.16 2.57
N ASP A 141 -9.22 7.35 2.21
CA ASP A 141 -10.58 7.83 2.41
C ASP A 141 -11.30 8.27 1.11
N PHE A 142 -10.74 7.93 -0.03
CA PHE A 142 -11.21 8.31 -1.37
C PHE A 142 -11.50 7.12 -2.26
#